data_41a090307340b056502f6330f6df885e
#
_entry.id   41a090307340b056502f6330f6df885e
#
_cell.length_a   1.000
_cell.length_b   1.000
_cell.length_c   1.000
_cell.angle_alpha   90.00
_cell.angle_beta   90.00
_cell.angle_gamma   90.00
#
_symmetry.space_group_name_H-M   'P 1'
#
loop_
_entity.id
_entity.type
_entity.pdbx_description
1 polymer ?
#
loop_
_entity_poly.entity_id
_entity_poly.type
_entity_poly.pdbx_seq_one_letter_code
_entity_poly.pdbx_strand_id
1 'polypeptide(L)'
;KGLRQAFPNYKFQLCQFHQVMTIKAKLTSKPKLEASKELLEISKMLCHTDKESFIGALEEWYTRWEDFLKERTITEDGKSHYTHKALRSAFLSLKRNMSSLWTYYDYPELKMPNTNNAIESLNADLKTKLNIHKGISMERRKIFIQDFIKAHSPKK
;
A
#
# COMPACT_ATOMS: atom_id res chain seq x y z
N LYS A 1 -0.53 -11.06 -6.96
CA LYS A 1 0.09 -12.01 -7.93
C LYS A 1 -0.57 -11.91 -9.32
N GLY A 2 -1.89 -11.96 -9.46
CA GLY A 2 -2.58 -12.02 -10.76
C GLY A 2 -2.22 -10.90 -11.75
N LEU A 3 -2.23 -9.62 -11.32
CA LEU A 3 -1.91 -8.51 -12.22
C LEU A 3 -0.47 -8.59 -12.78
N ARG A 4 0.51 -8.92 -11.95
CA ARG A 4 1.90 -9.06 -12.40
C ARG A 4 2.12 -10.25 -13.33
N GLN A 5 1.30 -11.29 -13.21
CA GLN A 5 1.31 -12.43 -14.14
C GLN A 5 0.64 -12.09 -15.47
N ALA A 6 -0.48 -11.34 -15.42
CA ALA A 6 -1.19 -10.91 -16.62
C ALA A 6 -0.44 -9.81 -17.42
N PHE A 7 0.34 -8.99 -16.73
CA PHE A 7 1.04 -7.83 -17.30
C PHE A 7 2.49 -7.78 -16.84
N PRO A 8 3.35 -8.73 -17.25
CA PRO A 8 4.72 -8.86 -16.73
C PRO A 8 5.63 -7.66 -17.09
N ASN A 9 5.36 -6.99 -18.19
CA ASN A 9 6.16 -5.89 -18.72
C ASN A 9 5.70 -4.51 -18.24
N TYR A 10 4.65 -4.43 -17.42
CA TYR A 10 4.13 -3.16 -16.93
C TYR A 10 4.70 -2.81 -15.56
N LYS A 11 4.93 -1.52 -15.35
CA LYS A 11 5.27 -0.99 -14.03
C LYS A 11 4.01 -0.84 -13.19
N PHE A 12 4.16 -1.06 -11.89
CA PHE A 12 3.04 -0.99 -10.94
C PHE A 12 3.33 0.08 -9.90
N GLN A 13 2.42 1.04 -9.79
CA GLN A 13 2.40 1.98 -8.67
C GLN A 13 1.56 1.38 -7.55
N LEU A 14 2.12 1.30 -6.36
CA LEU A 14 1.37 0.99 -5.14
C LEU A 14 0.86 2.29 -4.52
N CYS A 15 -0.36 2.24 -4.02
CA CYS A 15 -0.95 3.37 -3.29
C CYS A 15 -0.22 3.58 -1.96
N GLN A 16 0.36 4.75 -1.78
CA GLN A 16 1.07 5.11 -0.55
C GLN A 16 0.13 5.12 0.65
N PHE A 17 -1.10 5.61 0.51
CA PHE A 17 -2.10 5.60 1.57
C PHE A 17 -2.40 4.17 2.07
N HIS A 18 -2.60 3.21 1.15
CA HIS A 18 -2.82 1.80 1.53
C HIS A 18 -1.60 1.16 2.18
N GLN A 19 -0.41 1.59 1.82
CA GLN A 19 0.80 1.15 2.52
C GLN A 19 0.81 1.65 3.97
N VAL A 20 0.46 2.92 4.22
CA VAL A 20 0.31 3.47 5.58
C VAL A 20 -0.74 2.68 6.37
N MET A 21 -1.91 2.41 5.77
CA MET A 21 -2.95 1.61 6.41
C MET A 21 -2.49 0.18 6.73
N THR A 22 -1.67 -0.42 5.86
CA THR A 22 -1.06 -1.73 6.10
C THR A 22 -0.12 -1.71 7.30
N ILE A 23 0.71 -0.68 7.44
CA ILE A 23 1.60 -0.51 8.60
C ILE A 23 0.79 -0.32 9.87
N LYS A 24 -0.23 0.57 9.84
CA LYS A 24 -1.13 0.80 10.95
C LYS A 24 -1.86 -0.48 11.39
N ALA A 25 -2.31 -1.31 10.46
CA ALA A 25 -2.95 -2.59 10.77
C ALA A 25 -2.00 -3.58 11.47
N LYS A 26 -0.71 -3.58 11.09
CA LYS A 26 0.32 -4.44 11.70
C LYS A 26 0.74 -3.96 13.10
N LEU A 27 0.87 -2.65 13.29
CA LEU A 27 1.40 -2.05 14.52
C LEU A 27 0.31 -1.60 15.51
N THR A 28 -0.96 -1.63 15.09
CA THR A 28 -2.11 -0.97 15.75
C THR A 28 -2.07 0.56 15.62
N SER A 29 -3.17 1.22 16.05
CA SER A 29 -3.25 2.70 16.03
C SER A 29 -2.47 3.35 17.17
N LYS A 30 -2.22 2.60 18.25
CA LYS A 30 -1.54 3.08 19.47
C LYS A 30 -0.52 2.03 19.92
N PRO A 31 0.60 1.89 19.21
CA PRO A 31 1.62 0.91 19.57
C PRO A 31 2.26 1.27 20.90
N LYS A 32 2.65 0.24 21.66
CA LYS A 32 3.30 0.43 22.98
C LYS A 32 4.81 0.61 22.87
N LEU A 33 5.44 -0.13 21.92
CA LEU A 33 6.88 -0.11 21.74
C LEU A 33 7.33 1.17 21.03
N GLU A 34 8.41 1.78 21.47
CA GLU A 34 8.94 3.02 20.92
C GLU A 34 9.29 2.86 19.43
N ALA A 35 10.03 1.80 19.10
CA ALA A 35 10.32 1.46 17.70
C ALA A 35 9.07 1.35 16.81
N SER A 36 7.95 0.88 17.35
CA SER A 36 6.69 0.78 16.61
C SER A 36 6.00 2.13 16.46
N LYS A 37 6.10 3.02 17.45
CA LYS A 37 5.59 4.39 17.37
C LYS A 37 6.34 5.17 16.31
N GLU A 38 7.67 5.16 16.38
CA GLU A 38 8.52 5.84 15.39
C GLU A 38 8.24 5.32 13.96
N LEU A 39 8.19 4.00 13.74
CA LEU A 39 7.91 3.44 12.42
C LEU A 39 6.51 3.83 11.91
N LEU A 40 5.53 3.92 12.80
CA LEU A 40 4.18 4.37 12.43
C LEU A 40 4.19 5.84 12.01
N GLU A 41 4.91 6.73 12.72
CA GLU A 41 5.03 8.14 12.34
C GLU A 41 5.79 8.30 11.02
N ILE A 42 6.91 7.60 10.82
CA ILE A 42 7.61 7.56 9.52
C ILE A 42 6.66 7.10 8.41
N SER A 43 5.87 6.06 8.65
CA SER A 43 4.93 5.59 7.64
C SER A 43 3.89 6.64 7.23
N LYS A 44 3.45 7.49 8.15
CA LYS A 44 2.50 8.59 7.86
C LYS A 44 3.12 9.68 6.97
N MET A 45 4.43 9.89 7.05
CA MET A 45 5.13 10.83 6.17
C MET A 45 5.09 10.41 4.70
N LEU A 46 4.91 9.14 4.39
CA LEU A 46 5.02 8.55 3.05
C LEU A 46 4.20 9.31 1.99
N CYS A 47 3.01 9.80 2.33
CA CYS A 47 2.13 10.50 1.40
C CYS A 47 2.47 11.99 1.21
N HIS A 48 3.34 12.56 2.07
CA HIS A 48 3.53 14.01 2.22
C HIS A 48 4.98 14.45 2.10
N THR A 49 5.92 13.53 1.91
CA THR A 49 7.36 13.82 1.78
C THR A 49 7.90 13.34 0.44
N ASP A 50 9.11 13.71 0.10
CA ASP A 50 9.84 13.19 -1.05
C ASP A 50 10.46 11.82 -0.76
N LYS A 51 10.95 11.17 -1.83
CA LYS A 51 11.50 9.81 -1.79
C LYS A 51 12.76 9.73 -0.94
N GLU A 52 13.66 10.70 -1.10
CA GLU A 52 14.97 10.72 -0.43
C GLU A 52 14.80 10.91 1.06
N SER A 53 13.99 11.88 1.48
CA SER A 53 13.67 12.14 2.88
C SER A 53 13.00 10.94 3.56
N PHE A 54 12.09 10.26 2.85
CA PHE A 54 11.45 9.06 3.38
C PHE A 54 12.43 7.90 3.57
N ILE A 55 13.29 7.66 2.57
CA ILE A 55 14.30 6.59 2.64
C ILE A 55 15.28 6.88 3.77
N GLY A 56 15.79 8.13 3.87
CA GLY A 56 16.71 8.52 4.94
C GLY A 56 16.12 8.30 6.33
N ALA A 57 14.88 8.74 6.58
CA ALA A 57 14.21 8.51 7.85
C ALA A 57 14.03 7.01 8.18
N LEU A 58 13.73 6.20 7.17
CA LEU A 58 13.56 4.75 7.36
C LEU A 58 14.91 4.05 7.62
N GLU A 59 16.00 4.49 6.99
CA GLU A 59 17.34 3.96 7.19
C GLU A 59 17.89 4.34 8.57
N GLU A 60 17.71 5.58 9.02
CA GLU A 60 18.05 6.02 10.37
C GLU A 60 17.31 5.19 11.43
N TRP A 61 16.00 5.00 11.23
CA TRP A 61 15.19 4.15 12.09
C TRP A 61 15.71 2.71 12.11
N TYR A 62 16.02 2.15 10.94
CA TYR A 62 16.54 0.78 10.84
C TYR A 62 17.88 0.63 11.55
N THR A 63 18.80 1.56 11.38
CA THR A 63 20.13 1.55 12.05
C THR A 63 19.97 1.55 13.57
N ARG A 64 18.98 2.33 14.09
CA ARG A 64 18.71 2.40 15.54
C ARG A 64 18.11 1.11 16.11
N TRP A 65 17.24 0.46 15.34
CA TRP A 65 16.42 -0.65 15.83
C TRP A 65 16.76 -1.99 15.21
N GLU A 66 17.85 -2.11 14.47
CA GLU A 66 18.22 -3.34 13.76
C GLU A 66 18.36 -4.53 14.69
N ASP A 67 19.09 -4.39 15.79
CA ASP A 67 19.30 -5.47 16.75
C ASP A 67 18.00 -5.86 17.46
N PHE A 68 17.18 -4.89 17.81
CA PHE A 68 15.84 -5.12 18.35
C PHE A 68 14.96 -5.94 17.40
N LEU A 69 15.05 -5.69 16.08
CA LEU A 69 14.33 -6.46 15.07
C LEU A 69 14.87 -7.89 14.91
N LYS A 70 16.10 -8.14 15.30
CA LYS A 70 16.76 -9.47 15.22
C LYS A 70 16.53 -10.31 16.47
N GLU A 71 16.04 -9.74 17.55
CA GLU A 71 15.74 -10.46 18.79
C GLU A 71 14.87 -11.68 18.56
N ARG A 72 15.24 -12.78 19.22
CA ARG A 72 14.53 -14.04 19.10
C ARG A 72 14.12 -14.57 20.48
N THR A 73 12.93 -15.09 20.54
CA THR A 73 12.38 -15.80 21.68
C THR A 73 12.40 -17.30 21.39
N ILE A 74 12.85 -18.08 22.35
CA ILE A 74 12.78 -19.55 22.30
C ILE A 74 11.56 -19.95 23.14
N THR A 75 10.65 -20.72 22.54
CA THR A 75 9.48 -21.27 23.23
C THR A 75 9.88 -22.50 24.05
N GLU A 76 9.01 -22.93 24.96
CA GLU A 76 9.21 -24.15 25.76
C GLU A 76 9.43 -25.40 24.88
N ASP A 77 8.84 -25.45 23.70
CA ASP A 77 9.02 -26.51 22.70
C ASP A 77 10.39 -26.43 21.97
N GLY A 78 11.30 -25.50 22.34
CA GLY A 78 12.59 -25.30 21.69
C GLY A 78 12.53 -24.58 20.34
N LYS A 79 11.35 -24.11 19.90
CA LYS A 79 11.21 -23.38 18.63
C LYS A 79 11.62 -21.93 18.80
N SER A 80 12.48 -21.46 17.89
CA SER A 80 12.93 -20.08 17.87
C SER A 80 12.08 -19.24 16.91
N HIS A 81 11.65 -18.05 17.34
CA HIS A 81 10.93 -17.08 16.52
C HIS A 81 11.36 -15.65 16.83
N TYR A 82 11.14 -14.72 15.90
CA TYR A 82 11.39 -13.30 16.15
C TYR A 82 10.45 -12.78 17.23
N THR A 83 11.02 -12.12 18.23
CA THR A 83 10.27 -11.53 19.35
C THR A 83 9.29 -10.47 18.86
N HIS A 84 9.74 -9.60 17.95
CA HIS A 84 9.00 -8.46 17.45
C HIS A 84 8.42 -8.71 16.04
N LYS A 85 7.66 -9.82 15.86
CA LYS A 85 7.13 -10.27 14.54
C LYS A 85 6.34 -9.19 13.80
N ALA A 86 5.45 -8.49 14.50
CA ALA A 86 4.58 -7.46 13.91
C ALA A 86 5.40 -6.27 13.40
N LEU A 87 6.33 -5.76 14.22
CA LEU A 87 7.22 -4.66 13.87
C LEU A 87 8.12 -5.03 12.68
N ARG A 88 8.74 -6.20 12.74
CA ARG A 88 9.56 -6.73 11.65
C ARG A 88 8.74 -6.89 10.35
N SER A 89 7.52 -7.41 10.45
CA SER A 89 6.63 -7.56 9.29
C SER A 89 6.21 -6.21 8.69
N ALA A 90 6.01 -5.17 9.53
CA ALA A 90 5.72 -3.82 9.08
C ALA A 90 6.90 -3.23 8.31
N PHE A 91 8.09 -3.25 8.88
CA PHE A 91 9.32 -2.78 8.24
C PHE A 91 9.60 -3.50 6.92
N LEU A 92 9.56 -4.84 6.91
CA LEU A 92 9.79 -5.64 5.69
C LEU A 92 8.73 -5.38 4.61
N SER A 93 7.50 -4.99 4.98
CA SER A 93 6.48 -4.58 4.03
C SER A 93 6.86 -3.28 3.33
N LEU A 94 7.36 -2.26 4.08
CA LEU A 94 7.87 -1.02 3.49
C LEU A 94 9.08 -1.30 2.58
N LYS A 95 10.08 -2.01 3.09
CA LYS A 95 11.29 -2.33 2.33
C LYS A 95 11.00 -3.05 1.01
N ARG A 96 10.13 -4.06 1.03
CA ARG A 96 9.75 -4.84 -0.17
C ARG A 96 8.99 -4.02 -1.19
N ASN A 97 8.15 -3.10 -0.74
CA ASN A 97 7.27 -2.32 -1.60
C ASN A 97 7.90 -0.99 -2.05
N MET A 98 9.09 -0.64 -1.52
CA MET A 98 9.73 0.66 -1.71
C MET A 98 9.77 1.10 -3.19
N SER A 99 10.29 0.26 -4.07
CA SER A 99 10.38 0.60 -5.50
C SER A 99 9.02 0.89 -6.15
N SER A 100 7.98 0.16 -5.73
CA SER A 100 6.63 0.31 -6.30
C SER A 100 5.83 1.45 -5.66
N LEU A 101 6.25 1.97 -4.50
CA LEU A 101 5.63 3.13 -3.85
C LEU A 101 6.01 4.45 -4.50
N TRP A 102 7.12 4.46 -5.26
CA TRP A 102 7.70 5.65 -5.89
C TRP A 102 7.74 5.57 -7.41
N THR A 103 7.03 4.63 -8.03
CA THR A 103 6.99 4.47 -9.49
C THR A 103 6.56 5.77 -10.20
N TYR A 104 5.67 6.56 -9.60
CA TYR A 104 5.21 7.83 -10.18
C TYR A 104 6.35 8.88 -10.33
N TYR A 105 7.43 8.77 -9.57
CA TYR A 105 8.62 9.61 -9.72
C TYR A 105 9.38 9.33 -11.02
N ASP A 106 9.30 8.10 -11.52
CA ASP A 106 9.98 7.68 -12.74
C ASP A 106 9.24 8.18 -14.01
N TYR A 107 8.00 8.68 -13.86
CA TYR A 107 7.11 9.07 -14.94
C TYR A 107 6.40 10.41 -14.65
N PRO A 108 7.17 11.51 -14.48
CA PRO A 108 6.58 12.81 -14.11
C PRO A 108 5.61 13.36 -15.16
N GLU A 109 5.83 13.01 -16.44
CA GLU A 109 4.99 13.40 -17.57
C GLU A 109 3.55 12.85 -17.47
N LEU A 110 3.35 11.72 -16.78
CA LEU A 110 2.04 11.10 -16.59
C LEU A 110 1.22 11.78 -15.48
N LYS A 111 1.83 12.67 -14.68
CA LYS A 111 1.18 13.34 -13.53
C LYS A 111 0.41 12.35 -12.65
N MET A 112 0.99 11.18 -12.46
CA MET A 112 0.35 10.07 -11.76
C MET A 112 0.26 10.39 -10.26
N PRO A 113 -0.92 10.26 -9.62
CA PRO A 113 -1.03 10.50 -8.19
C PRO A 113 -0.35 9.37 -7.38
N ASN A 114 0.14 9.71 -6.20
CA ASN A 114 0.72 8.75 -5.25
C ASN A 114 -0.32 7.90 -4.51
N THR A 115 -1.61 8.23 -4.68
CA THR A 115 -2.75 7.53 -4.05
C THR A 115 -3.79 7.10 -5.08
N ASN A 116 -4.64 6.12 -4.73
CA ASN A 116 -5.70 5.60 -5.59
C ASN A 116 -7.07 6.23 -5.33
N ASN A 117 -7.16 7.29 -4.55
CA ASN A 117 -8.43 7.83 -4.07
C ASN A 117 -9.41 8.13 -5.21
N ALA A 118 -8.95 8.68 -6.32
CA ALA A 118 -9.79 8.96 -7.49
C ALA A 118 -10.38 7.67 -8.11
N ILE A 119 -9.56 6.64 -8.28
CA ILE A 119 -10.00 5.34 -8.83
C ILE A 119 -10.95 4.63 -7.85
N GLU A 120 -10.68 4.73 -6.55
CA GLU A 120 -11.55 4.14 -5.52
C GLU A 120 -12.91 4.81 -5.45
N SER A 121 -12.96 6.14 -5.53
CA SER A 121 -14.20 6.91 -5.62
C SER A 121 -14.99 6.51 -6.85
N LEU A 122 -14.35 6.43 -8.02
CA LEU A 122 -14.99 6.00 -9.26
C LEU A 122 -15.54 4.57 -9.16
N ASN A 123 -14.77 3.65 -8.57
CA ASN A 123 -15.23 2.28 -8.36
C ASN A 123 -16.39 2.19 -7.36
N ALA A 124 -16.40 3.03 -6.33
CA ALA A 124 -17.49 3.10 -5.37
C ALA A 124 -18.79 3.60 -6.04
N ASP A 125 -18.72 4.65 -6.89
CA ASP A 125 -19.85 5.13 -7.66
C ASP A 125 -20.37 4.07 -8.63
N LEU A 126 -19.50 3.41 -9.39
CA LEU A 126 -19.87 2.29 -10.26
C LEU A 126 -20.58 1.17 -9.50
N LYS A 127 -20.05 0.77 -8.35
CA LYS A 127 -20.68 -0.27 -7.50
C LYS A 127 -22.06 0.16 -7.02
N THR A 128 -22.20 1.41 -6.59
CA THR A 128 -23.49 1.96 -6.14
C THR A 128 -24.52 1.92 -7.27
N LYS A 129 -24.17 2.38 -8.46
CA LYS A 129 -25.04 2.35 -9.63
C LYS A 129 -25.41 0.93 -10.05
N LEU A 130 -24.47 -0.02 -10.05
CA LEU A 130 -24.74 -1.43 -10.32
C LEU A 130 -25.65 -2.08 -9.27
N ASN A 131 -25.57 -1.63 -8.01
CA ASN A 131 -26.42 -2.14 -6.94
C ASN A 131 -27.87 -1.61 -7.03
N ILE A 132 -28.06 -0.41 -7.54
CA ILE A 132 -29.42 0.14 -7.83
C ILE A 132 -30.10 -0.71 -8.90
N HIS A 133 -29.36 -1.18 -9.89
CA HIS A 133 -29.85 -1.99 -11.00
C HIS A 133 -29.68 -3.50 -10.74
N LYS A 134 -30.05 -3.98 -9.54
CA LYS A 134 -30.07 -5.42 -9.23
C LYS A 134 -31.05 -6.13 -10.17
N GLY A 135 -30.60 -7.12 -10.90
CA GLY A 135 -31.45 -7.92 -11.80
C GLY A 135 -31.24 -7.65 -13.28
N ILE A 136 -30.36 -6.72 -13.66
CA ILE A 136 -29.96 -6.64 -15.07
C ILE A 136 -29.15 -7.88 -15.49
N SER A 137 -29.35 -8.31 -16.74
CA SER A 137 -28.60 -9.44 -17.29
C SER A 137 -27.08 -9.16 -17.32
N MET A 138 -26.26 -10.20 -17.34
CA MET A 138 -24.79 -10.07 -17.40
C MET A 138 -24.31 -9.28 -18.62
N GLU A 139 -25.03 -9.40 -19.74
CA GLU A 139 -24.72 -8.65 -20.97
C GLU A 139 -24.97 -7.16 -20.80
N ARG A 140 -26.14 -6.77 -20.27
CA ARG A 140 -26.47 -5.38 -19.97
C ARG A 140 -25.51 -4.80 -18.93
N ARG A 141 -25.10 -5.61 -17.94
CA ARG A 141 -24.11 -5.20 -16.93
C ARG A 141 -22.76 -4.87 -17.57
N LYS A 142 -22.29 -5.67 -18.52
CA LYS A 142 -21.05 -5.40 -19.26
C LYS A 142 -21.14 -4.10 -20.06
N ILE A 143 -22.25 -3.89 -20.80
CA ILE A 143 -22.47 -2.65 -21.56
C ILE A 143 -22.47 -1.45 -20.61
N PHE A 144 -23.20 -1.51 -19.51
CA PHE A 144 -23.26 -0.44 -18.52
C PHE A 144 -21.85 -0.09 -17.98
N ILE A 145 -21.04 -1.09 -17.64
CA ILE A 145 -19.65 -0.87 -17.17
C ILE A 145 -18.81 -0.19 -18.25
N GLN A 146 -18.92 -0.63 -19.51
CA GLN A 146 -18.18 -0.04 -20.63
C GLN A 146 -18.57 1.42 -20.85
N ASP A 147 -19.84 1.74 -20.84
CA ASP A 147 -20.34 3.10 -21.02
C ASP A 147 -19.96 4.00 -19.85
N PHE A 148 -20.02 3.47 -18.61
CA PHE A 148 -19.56 4.17 -17.43
C PHE A 148 -18.07 4.52 -17.52
N ILE A 149 -17.23 3.56 -17.90
CA ILE A 149 -15.78 3.80 -18.06
C ILE A 149 -15.52 4.83 -19.16
N LYS A 150 -16.21 4.73 -20.32
CA LYS A 150 -16.08 5.69 -21.42
C LYS A 150 -16.45 7.11 -20.98
N ALA A 151 -17.55 7.26 -20.23
CA ALA A 151 -18.02 8.56 -19.75
C ALA A 151 -17.05 9.24 -18.79
N HIS A 152 -16.25 8.45 -18.04
CA HIS A 152 -15.29 8.93 -17.04
C HIS A 152 -13.83 8.88 -17.51
N SER A 153 -13.58 8.42 -18.73
CA SER A 153 -12.25 8.46 -19.34
C SER A 153 -11.95 9.87 -19.87
N PRO A 154 -10.71 10.37 -19.70
CA PRO A 154 -10.33 11.65 -20.28
C PRO A 154 -10.54 11.62 -21.80
N LYS A 155 -11.26 12.63 -22.30
CA LYS A 155 -11.37 12.84 -23.76
C LYS A 155 -9.96 13.14 -24.29
N LYS A 156 -9.53 12.36 -25.26
CA LYS A 156 -8.30 12.61 -26.02
C LYS A 156 -8.41 13.92 -26.79
#